data_8ff284b90190a5a38513c17997b5d249
#
_entry.id   8ff284b90190a5a38513c17997b5d249
#
_cell.length_a   1.000
_cell.length_b   1.000
_cell.length_c   1.000
_cell.angle_alpha   90.00
_cell.angle_beta   90.00
_cell.angle_gamma   90.00
#
_symmetry.space_group_name_H-M   'P 1'
#
loop_
_entity.id
_entity.type
_entity.pdbx_description
1 polymer ?
#
loop_
_entity_poly.entity_id
_entity_poly.type
_entity_poly.pdbx_seq_one_letter_code
_entity_poly.pdbx_strand_id
1 'polypeptide(L)'
;MQNHTKVYFNFFGYDESSYIECEMQCGSRAVDIHHIERRNKTKNDFIENLVGLCRDCHINCNDSSFNMYVRIKHLENVCHQVYAKIEYEKRYENRRNDIQ
;
A
#
# COMPACT_ATOMS: atom_id res chain seq x y z
N MET A 1 6.76 15.49 5.88
CA MET A 1 6.07 14.20 5.65
C MET A 1 6.70 13.14 6.54
N GLN A 2 5.88 12.38 7.27
CA GLN A 2 6.37 11.32 8.15
C GLN A 2 6.95 10.16 7.35
N ASN A 3 7.86 9.41 7.97
CA ASN A 3 8.57 8.32 7.28
C ASN A 3 7.62 7.26 6.70
N HIS A 4 6.63 6.82 7.47
CA HIS A 4 5.69 5.80 6.98
C HIS A 4 4.87 6.30 5.80
N THR A 5 4.56 7.59 5.73
CA THR A 5 3.88 8.16 4.57
C THR A 5 4.76 8.13 3.33
N LYS A 6 6.04 8.46 3.50
CA LYS A 6 7.01 8.40 2.40
C LYS A 6 7.15 6.97 1.86
N VAL A 7 7.26 5.99 2.74
CA VAL A 7 7.36 4.58 2.35
C VAL A 7 6.15 4.17 1.53
N TYR A 8 4.95 4.50 2.00
CA TYR A 8 3.70 4.16 1.34
C TYR A 8 3.61 4.82 -0.05
N PHE A 9 3.85 6.12 -0.10
CA PHE A 9 3.77 6.88 -1.35
C PHE A 9 4.77 6.38 -2.38
N ASN A 10 6.01 6.17 -1.96
CA ASN A 10 7.05 5.69 -2.88
C ASN A 10 6.71 4.32 -3.46
N PHE A 11 6.19 3.43 -2.64
CA PHE A 11 5.87 2.08 -3.11
C PHE A 11 4.75 2.09 -4.14
N PHE A 12 3.66 2.82 -3.87
CA PHE A 12 2.50 2.84 -4.75
C PHE A 12 2.56 3.91 -5.84
N GLY A 13 3.60 4.74 -5.87
CA GLY A 13 3.75 5.77 -6.88
C GLY A 13 2.85 6.98 -6.67
N TYR A 14 2.53 7.30 -5.42
CA TYR A 14 1.71 8.47 -5.08
C TYR A 14 2.54 9.69 -4.75
N ASP A 15 1.94 10.86 -4.91
CA ASP A 15 2.45 12.14 -4.40
C ASP A 15 1.37 12.86 -3.60
N GLU A 16 1.67 14.06 -3.14
CA GLU A 16 0.75 14.83 -2.29
C GLU A 16 -0.55 15.22 -3.00
N SER A 17 -0.54 15.26 -4.33
CA SER A 17 -1.73 15.58 -5.12
C SER A 17 -2.56 14.35 -5.50
N SER A 18 -2.09 13.16 -5.20
CA SER A 18 -2.77 11.93 -5.60
C SER A 18 -4.07 11.72 -4.82
N TYR A 19 -5.10 11.24 -5.52
CA TYR A 19 -6.28 10.71 -4.87
C TYR A 19 -6.02 9.24 -4.55
N ILE A 20 -6.09 8.87 -3.27
CA ILE A 20 -5.80 7.51 -2.81
C ILE A 20 -7.10 6.89 -2.32
N GLU A 21 -7.51 5.80 -2.95
CA GLU A 21 -8.69 5.07 -2.49
C GLU A 21 -8.35 4.25 -1.26
N CYS A 22 -9.32 4.07 -0.37
CA CYS A 22 -9.22 3.12 0.73
C CYS A 22 -8.91 1.74 0.16
N GLU A 23 -7.88 1.07 0.68
CA GLU A 23 -7.47 -0.23 0.14
C GLU A 23 -8.52 -1.31 0.31
N MET A 24 -9.49 -1.11 1.20
CA MET A 24 -10.60 -2.05 1.37
C MET A 24 -11.67 -1.91 0.30
N GLN A 25 -11.48 -1.00 -0.65
CA GLN A 25 -12.39 -0.79 -1.79
C GLN A 25 -13.82 -0.50 -1.36
N CYS A 26 -13.96 0.26 -0.28
CA CYS A 26 -15.29 0.63 0.24
C CYS A 26 -15.89 1.86 -0.45
N GLY A 27 -15.20 2.42 -1.44
CA GLY A 27 -15.64 3.60 -2.17
C GLY A 27 -15.22 4.94 -1.56
N SER A 28 -14.58 4.93 -0.40
CA SER A 28 -14.14 6.14 0.28
C SER A 28 -12.66 6.40 0.04
N ARG A 29 -12.28 7.67 0.23
CA ARG A 29 -10.88 8.08 0.13
C ARG A 29 -10.09 7.62 1.37
N ALA A 30 -8.87 7.16 1.16
CA ALA A 30 -7.93 6.91 2.25
C ALA A 30 -7.51 8.24 2.87
N VAL A 31 -7.59 8.33 4.18
CA VAL A 31 -7.19 9.53 4.93
C VAL A 31 -6.12 9.24 5.97
N ASP A 32 -5.91 7.98 6.31
CA ASP A 32 -4.91 7.56 7.30
C ASP A 32 -4.03 6.46 6.72
N ILE A 33 -2.78 6.44 7.13
CA ILE A 33 -1.91 5.28 6.91
C ILE A 33 -1.83 4.53 8.24
N HIS A 34 -2.40 3.33 8.25
CA HIS A 34 -2.54 2.51 9.45
C HIS A 34 -1.38 1.53 9.54
N HIS A 35 -0.77 1.45 10.72
CA HIS A 35 0.17 0.38 11.04
C HIS A 35 -0.64 -0.84 11.47
N ILE A 36 -0.60 -1.91 10.68
CA ILE A 36 -1.36 -3.13 10.97
C ILE A 36 -0.89 -3.73 12.30
N GLU A 37 0.43 -3.85 12.47
CA GLU A 37 1.03 -4.09 13.76
C GLU A 37 1.44 -2.76 14.36
N ARG A 38 1.17 -2.58 15.66
CA ARG A 38 1.46 -1.31 16.33
C ARG A 38 2.90 -0.89 16.10
N ARG A 39 3.09 0.40 15.87
CA ARG A 39 4.39 1.01 15.80
C ARG A 39 5.14 0.75 17.11
N ASN A 40 6.35 0.20 17.00
CA ASN A 40 7.18 -0.12 18.16
C ASN A 40 8.53 0.58 18.08
N LYS A 41 9.44 0.28 19.05
CA LYS A 41 10.76 0.90 19.10
C LYS A 41 11.62 0.61 17.87
N THR A 42 11.36 -0.48 17.17
CA THR A 42 12.09 -0.84 15.95
C THR A 42 11.53 -0.16 14.71
N LYS A 43 10.49 0.64 14.87
CA LYS A 43 9.84 1.42 13.81
C LYS A 43 9.51 0.56 12.59
N ASN A 44 8.47 -0.24 12.71
CA ASN A 44 8.02 -1.16 11.67
C ASN A 44 7.33 -0.42 10.51
N ASP A 45 8.03 0.56 9.93
CA ASP A 45 7.59 1.36 8.78
C ASP A 45 8.00 0.70 7.47
N PHE A 46 7.59 -0.56 7.27
CA PHE A 46 7.78 -1.25 6.01
C PHE A 46 6.43 -1.46 5.34
N ILE A 47 6.45 -1.54 4.01
CA ILE A 47 5.22 -1.49 3.21
C ILE A 47 4.20 -2.56 3.60
N GLU A 48 4.64 -3.75 3.99
CA GLU A 48 3.74 -4.85 4.36
C GLU A 48 2.92 -4.55 5.62
N ASN A 49 3.32 -3.52 6.38
CA ASN A 49 2.67 -3.11 7.62
C ASN A 49 1.89 -1.79 7.49
N LEU A 50 1.90 -1.16 6.32
CA LEU A 50 1.35 0.18 6.12
C LEU A 50 0.21 0.13 5.10
N VAL A 51 -1.00 0.42 5.54
CA VAL A 51 -2.19 0.35 4.70
C VAL A 51 -2.94 1.67 4.70
N GLY A 52 -3.32 2.14 3.50
CA GLY A 52 -4.13 3.36 3.35
C GLY A 52 -5.60 3.08 3.56
N LEU A 53 -6.21 3.70 4.55
CA LEU A 53 -7.60 3.44 4.93
C LEU A 53 -8.39 4.73 5.07
N CYS A 54 -9.68 4.65 4.75
CA CYS A 54 -10.63 5.69 5.16
C CYS A 54 -10.80 5.66 6.67
N ARG A 55 -11.41 6.72 7.22
CA ARG A 55 -11.55 6.84 8.67
C ARG A 55 -12.34 5.67 9.27
N ASP A 56 -13.44 5.27 8.63
CA ASP A 56 -14.30 4.20 9.15
C ASP A 56 -13.57 2.85 9.17
N CYS A 57 -12.88 2.51 8.09
CA CYS A 57 -12.11 1.27 8.04
C CYS A 57 -10.98 1.28 9.06
N HIS A 58 -10.34 2.43 9.26
CA HIS A 58 -9.28 2.56 10.26
C HIS A 58 -9.82 2.31 11.67
N ILE A 59 -10.97 2.90 12.00
CA ILE A 59 -11.63 2.68 13.30
C ILE A 59 -11.97 1.21 13.48
N ASN A 60 -12.47 0.55 12.43
CA ASN A 60 -12.83 -0.87 12.47
C ASN A 60 -11.64 -1.77 12.75
N CYS A 61 -10.41 -1.32 12.51
CA CYS A 61 -9.20 -2.08 12.82
C CYS A 61 -8.98 -2.30 14.31
N ASN A 62 -9.74 -1.64 15.18
CA ASN A 62 -9.76 -1.96 16.61
C ASN A 62 -10.29 -3.36 16.87
N ASP A 63 -11.09 -3.91 15.95
CA ASP A 63 -11.49 -5.32 15.98
C ASP A 63 -10.37 -6.14 15.36
N SER A 64 -9.88 -7.15 16.08
CA SER A 64 -8.73 -7.95 15.64
C SER A 64 -9.02 -8.76 14.37
N SER A 65 -10.26 -9.23 14.24
CA SER A 65 -10.66 -9.98 13.03
C SER A 65 -10.65 -9.09 11.80
N PHE A 66 -11.16 -7.86 11.93
CA PHE A 66 -11.13 -6.90 10.83
C PHE A 66 -9.69 -6.49 10.49
N ASN A 67 -8.86 -6.28 11.50
CA ASN A 67 -7.45 -5.94 11.28
C ASN A 67 -6.71 -7.06 10.54
N MET A 68 -7.04 -8.32 10.82
CA MET A 68 -6.49 -9.45 10.09
C MET A 68 -6.95 -9.46 8.63
N TYR A 69 -8.21 -9.18 8.38
CA TYR A 69 -8.74 -9.04 7.03
C TYR A 69 -8.02 -7.93 6.27
N VAL A 70 -7.79 -6.79 6.93
CA VAL A 70 -7.03 -5.68 6.34
C VAL A 70 -5.63 -6.12 5.96
N ARG A 71 -4.96 -6.89 6.82
CA ARG A 71 -3.63 -7.42 6.52
C ARG A 71 -3.63 -8.27 5.26
N ILE A 72 -4.60 -9.17 5.12
CA ILE A 72 -4.69 -10.06 3.96
C ILE A 72 -4.89 -9.25 2.68
N LYS A 73 -5.85 -8.33 2.70
CA LYS A 73 -6.13 -7.49 1.52
C LYS A 73 -4.95 -6.61 1.15
N HIS A 74 -4.29 -6.04 2.14
CA HIS A 74 -3.12 -5.20 1.90
C HIS A 74 -1.98 -5.99 1.28
N LEU A 75 -1.70 -7.19 1.78
CA LEU A 75 -0.66 -8.04 1.20
C LEU A 75 -0.97 -8.43 -0.24
N GLU A 76 -2.23 -8.68 -0.56
CA GLU A 76 -2.65 -8.88 -1.95
C GLU A 76 -2.33 -7.65 -2.81
N ASN A 77 -2.64 -6.45 -2.32
CA ASN A 77 -2.39 -5.21 -3.05
C ASN A 77 -0.88 -4.98 -3.26
N VAL A 78 -0.07 -5.28 -2.24
CA VAL A 78 1.38 -5.20 -2.34
C VAL A 78 1.90 -6.17 -3.40
N CYS A 79 1.42 -7.41 -3.38
CA CYS A 79 1.81 -8.41 -4.38
C CYS A 79 1.43 -7.99 -5.80
N HIS A 80 0.23 -7.46 -5.99
CA HIS A 80 -0.20 -6.94 -7.30
C HIS A 80 0.70 -5.83 -7.80
N GLN A 81 1.08 -4.91 -6.93
CA GLN A 81 1.95 -3.79 -7.30
C GLN A 81 3.34 -4.28 -7.72
N VAL A 82 3.91 -5.21 -6.98
CA VAL A 82 5.22 -5.80 -7.31
C VAL A 82 5.14 -6.55 -8.65
N TYR A 83 4.11 -7.35 -8.84
CA TYR A 83 3.91 -8.11 -10.07
C TYR A 83 3.80 -7.19 -11.28
N ALA A 84 2.99 -6.14 -11.17
CA ALA A 84 2.81 -5.19 -12.25
C ALA A 84 4.12 -4.51 -12.64
N LYS A 85 4.95 -4.17 -11.68
CA LYS A 85 6.25 -3.56 -11.92
C LYS A 85 7.20 -4.53 -12.64
N ILE A 86 7.24 -5.78 -12.23
CA ILE A 86 8.08 -6.81 -12.86
C ILE A 86 7.65 -7.01 -14.31
N GLU A 87 6.35 -7.11 -14.57
CA GLU A 87 5.82 -7.28 -15.93
C GLU A 87 6.13 -6.08 -16.82
N TYR A 88 6.05 -4.87 -16.27
CA TYR A 88 6.41 -3.67 -17.01
C TYR A 88 7.89 -3.68 -17.40
N GLU A 89 8.77 -4.02 -16.49
CA GLU A 89 10.21 -4.07 -16.74
C GLU A 89 10.55 -5.12 -17.81
N LYS A 90 9.91 -6.28 -17.77
CA LYS A 90 10.10 -7.31 -18.79
C LYS A 90 9.69 -6.83 -20.18
N ARG A 91 8.56 -6.16 -20.28
CA ARG A 91 8.09 -5.62 -21.57
C ARG A 91 9.03 -4.57 -22.11
N TYR A 92 9.56 -3.71 -21.24
CA TYR A 92 10.51 -2.68 -21.63
C TYR A 92 11.81 -3.29 -22.13
N GLU A 93 12.35 -4.29 -21.48
CA GLU A 93 13.55 -5.01 -21.93
C GLU A 93 13.34 -5.68 -23.28
N ASN A 94 12.21 -6.33 -23.48
CA ASN A 94 11.88 -6.97 -24.75
C ASN A 94 11.82 -5.96 -25.89
N ARG A 95 11.25 -4.78 -25.66
CA ARG A 95 11.25 -3.71 -26.66
C ARG A 95 12.64 -3.25 -27.04
N ARG A 96 13.54 -3.13 -26.06
CA ARG A 96 14.91 -2.74 -26.31
C ARG A 96 15.64 -3.78 -27.15
N ASN A 97 15.38 -5.04 -26.92
CA ASN A 97 15.97 -6.13 -27.69
C ASN A 97 15.44 -6.16 -29.13
N ASP A 98 14.17 -5.85 -29.34
CA ASP A 98 13.54 -5.85 -30.64
C ASP A 98 14.08 -4.72 -31.57
N ILE A 99 14.61 -3.66 -30.98
CA ILE A 99 15.14 -2.53 -31.74
C ILE A 99 16.54 -2.79 -32.29
N GLN A 100 17.19 -3.80 -31.78
CA GLN A 100 18.51 -4.22 -32.26
C GLN A 100 18.37 -5.10 -33.50
#